data_7ecf05912f662a541bf33bec9f9f4d52
#
_entry.id   7ecf05912f662a541bf33bec9f9f4d52
#
_cell.length_a   1.000
_cell.length_b   1.000
_cell.length_c   1.000
_cell.angle_alpha   90.00
_cell.angle_beta   90.00
_cell.angle_gamma   90.00
#
_symmetry.space_group_name_H-M   'P 1'
#
loop_
_entity.id
_entity.type
_entity.pdbx_description
1 polymer ?
#
loop_
_entity_poly.entity_id
_entity_poly.type
_entity_poly.pdbx_seq_one_letter_code
_entity_poly.pdbx_strand_id
1 'polypeptide(L)'
;MFRAVSRRIIRCNSFEHAKYEKEENKIRFLQKSEILKLMSMRMNDKEAELARQMFIFSCFTGLAISDMENLKYKHIQTAADGQMYIRKERQKTKVEFVVPLHPIAEAIISHCWNAQARNEEQQTVNEKGDSLVFQPHCSRSVMGKNLSIVGKACGIRQRLSYHVARHTFGTMSLSAGIPIESIAKMMGHASISSTQVYAQVTDRKISEDMDRLIAKYKAKDKNTTNAKTNTKTIPLVVNSNDRKEETV
;
A
#
# COMPACT_ATOMS: atom_id res chain seq x y z
N MET A 1 -8.06 -30.25 -16.88
CA MET A 1 -7.61 -30.79 -18.17
C MET A 1 -6.50 -31.84 -17.97
N PHE A 2 -5.31 -31.53 -17.42
CA PHE A 2 -4.21 -32.51 -17.27
C PHE A 2 -4.63 -33.81 -16.55
N ARG A 3 -5.42 -33.72 -15.46
CA ARG A 3 -5.95 -34.91 -14.77
C ARG A 3 -6.92 -35.77 -15.61
N ALA A 4 -7.62 -35.15 -16.57
CA ALA A 4 -8.53 -35.88 -17.45
C ALA A 4 -7.76 -36.60 -18.56
N VAL A 5 -6.67 -36.02 -19.06
CA VAL A 5 -5.75 -36.70 -20.01
C VAL A 5 -5.02 -37.85 -19.30
N SER A 6 -4.46 -37.63 -18.11
CA SER A 6 -3.76 -38.67 -17.35
C SER A 6 -4.66 -39.83 -16.93
N ARG A 7 -5.94 -39.60 -16.72
CA ARG A 7 -6.96 -40.62 -16.45
C ARG A 7 -7.60 -41.21 -17.73
N ARG A 8 -7.08 -40.87 -18.91
CA ARG A 8 -7.60 -41.32 -20.22
C ARG A 8 -9.08 -40.99 -20.48
N ILE A 9 -9.64 -39.99 -19.80
CA ILE A 9 -11.03 -39.53 -20.01
C ILE A 9 -11.12 -38.75 -21.32
N ILE A 10 -10.09 -38.00 -21.66
CA ILE A 10 -9.92 -37.31 -22.96
C ILE A 10 -8.58 -37.70 -23.56
N ARG A 11 -8.51 -37.74 -24.91
CA ARG A 11 -7.30 -38.20 -25.65
C ARG A 11 -6.17 -37.19 -25.62
N CYS A 12 -6.50 -35.91 -25.69
CA CYS A 12 -5.51 -34.82 -25.69
C CYS A 12 -6.08 -33.58 -25.00
N ASN A 13 -5.20 -32.68 -24.62
CA ASN A 13 -5.60 -31.38 -24.11
C ASN A 13 -5.76 -30.38 -25.25
N SER A 14 -7.00 -30.11 -25.67
CA SER A 14 -7.31 -29.16 -26.76
C SER A 14 -6.77 -27.74 -26.54
N PHE A 15 -6.37 -27.41 -25.31
CA PHE A 15 -5.78 -26.10 -24.97
C PHE A 15 -4.26 -26.12 -24.80
N GLU A 16 -3.57 -27.22 -25.17
CA GLU A 16 -2.13 -27.35 -24.98
C GLU A 16 -1.35 -26.31 -25.76
N HIS A 17 -1.87 -25.89 -26.90
CA HIS A 17 -1.26 -24.86 -27.77
C HIS A 17 -1.97 -23.50 -27.70
N ALA A 18 -3.02 -23.37 -26.86
CA ALA A 18 -3.69 -22.10 -26.67
C ALA A 18 -2.78 -21.12 -25.93
N LYS A 19 -2.18 -20.19 -26.65
CA LYS A 19 -1.47 -19.05 -26.06
C LYS A 19 -2.52 -18.11 -25.47
N TYR A 20 -2.65 -18.12 -24.14
CA TYR A 20 -3.42 -17.13 -23.43
C TYR A 20 -2.57 -15.86 -23.33
N GLU A 21 -2.88 -14.86 -24.13
CA GLU A 21 -2.34 -13.52 -23.93
C GLU A 21 -2.95 -12.98 -22.63
N LYS A 22 -2.13 -12.94 -21.60
CA LYS A 22 -2.52 -12.38 -20.32
C LYS A 22 -2.66 -10.88 -20.50
N GLU A 23 -3.90 -10.39 -20.59
CA GLU A 23 -4.14 -8.94 -20.54
C GLU A 23 -3.42 -8.36 -19.32
N GLU A 24 -2.61 -7.33 -19.56
CA GLU A 24 -1.98 -6.58 -18.47
C GLU A 24 -3.08 -5.91 -17.64
N ASN A 25 -3.40 -6.52 -16.51
CA ASN A 25 -4.36 -5.95 -15.57
C ASN A 25 -3.80 -4.64 -15.01
N LYS A 26 -4.22 -3.52 -15.58
CA LYS A 26 -3.87 -2.19 -15.06
C LYS A 26 -4.36 -2.07 -13.62
N ILE A 27 -3.43 -1.83 -12.73
CA ILE A 27 -3.72 -1.67 -11.31
C ILE A 27 -4.56 -0.41 -11.11
N ARG A 28 -5.69 -0.57 -10.44
CA ARG A 28 -6.56 0.55 -10.07
C ARG A 28 -6.17 1.03 -8.67
N PHE A 29 -5.87 2.32 -8.55
CA PHE A 29 -5.57 2.99 -7.29
C PHE A 29 -6.15 4.41 -7.30
N LEU A 30 -6.30 5.01 -6.12
CA LEU A 30 -6.81 6.37 -5.99
C LEU A 30 -5.70 7.40 -6.12
N GLN A 31 -6.04 8.51 -6.77
CA GLN A 31 -5.21 9.71 -6.77
C GLN A 31 -5.33 10.46 -5.44
N LYS A 32 -4.31 11.26 -5.10
CA LYS A 32 -4.30 12.06 -3.86
C LYS A 32 -5.55 12.93 -3.70
N SER A 33 -6.04 13.52 -4.78
CA SER A 33 -7.26 14.33 -4.78
C SER A 33 -8.52 13.53 -4.44
N GLU A 34 -8.61 12.27 -4.87
CA GLU A 34 -9.73 11.38 -4.57
C GLU A 34 -9.71 10.95 -3.09
N ILE A 35 -8.52 10.69 -2.54
CA ILE A 35 -8.34 10.38 -1.12
C ILE A 35 -8.76 11.58 -0.26
N LEU A 36 -8.37 12.80 -0.63
CA LEU A 36 -8.78 14.02 0.08
C LEU A 36 -10.29 14.21 0.07
N LYS A 37 -10.97 13.93 -1.05
CA LYS A 37 -12.44 13.94 -1.13
C LYS A 37 -13.06 12.93 -0.16
N LEU A 38 -12.52 11.71 -0.11
CA LEU A 38 -12.99 10.69 0.84
C LEU A 38 -12.81 11.12 2.30
N MET A 39 -11.70 11.81 2.60
CA MET A 39 -11.41 12.28 3.96
C MET A 39 -12.30 13.44 4.38
N SER A 40 -12.63 14.35 3.46
CA SER A 40 -13.49 15.53 3.75
C SER A 40 -14.97 15.19 3.82
N MET A 41 -15.42 14.10 3.20
CA MET A 41 -16.82 13.67 3.20
C MET A 41 -17.15 12.90 4.47
N ARG A 42 -18.33 13.14 5.02
CA ARG A 42 -18.95 12.31 6.06
C ARG A 42 -20.25 11.71 5.53
N MET A 43 -20.52 10.48 5.91
CA MET A 43 -21.73 9.79 5.52
C MET A 43 -22.74 9.86 6.66
N ASN A 44 -24.03 10.10 6.32
CA ASN A 44 -25.11 10.11 7.30
C ASN A 44 -25.44 8.70 7.79
N ASP A 45 -25.34 7.72 6.91
CA ASP A 45 -25.54 6.32 7.23
C ASP A 45 -24.32 5.74 7.96
N LYS A 46 -24.55 5.08 9.10
CA LYS A 46 -23.49 4.54 9.98
C LYS A 46 -22.67 3.44 9.29
N GLU A 47 -23.31 2.58 8.52
CA GLU A 47 -22.60 1.50 7.81
C GLU A 47 -21.76 2.03 6.65
N ALA A 48 -22.27 3.02 5.91
CA ALA A 48 -21.50 3.68 4.86
C ALA A 48 -20.34 4.48 5.45
N GLU A 49 -20.51 5.13 6.59
CA GLU A 49 -19.43 5.84 7.29
C GLU A 49 -18.35 4.86 7.78
N LEU A 50 -18.74 3.72 8.37
CA LEU A 50 -17.80 2.67 8.74
C LEU A 50 -17.02 2.13 7.52
N ALA A 51 -17.72 1.86 6.41
CA ALA A 51 -17.10 1.41 5.18
C ALA A 51 -16.09 2.43 4.64
N ARG A 52 -16.42 3.74 4.71
CA ARG A 52 -15.54 4.83 4.34
C ARG A 52 -14.29 4.89 5.23
N GLN A 53 -14.47 4.83 6.55
CA GLN A 53 -13.37 4.85 7.51
C GLN A 53 -12.42 3.65 7.32
N MET A 54 -12.96 2.44 7.18
CA MET A 54 -12.17 1.24 6.89
C MET A 54 -11.45 1.35 5.55
N PHE A 55 -12.07 1.95 4.53
CA PHE A 55 -11.42 2.15 3.24
C PHE A 55 -10.23 3.11 3.35
N ILE A 56 -10.42 4.27 4.01
CA ILE A 56 -9.34 5.23 4.27
C ILE A 56 -8.24 4.55 5.10
N PHE A 57 -8.59 3.82 6.14
CA PHE A 57 -7.64 3.08 6.96
C PHE A 57 -6.79 2.11 6.14
N SER A 58 -7.42 1.36 5.22
CA SER A 58 -6.70 0.48 4.29
C SER A 58 -5.77 1.24 3.33
N CYS A 59 -6.12 2.46 2.91
CA CYS A 59 -5.26 3.31 2.09
C CYS A 59 -3.98 3.77 2.82
N PHE A 60 -4.00 3.84 4.15
CA PHE A 60 -2.86 4.29 4.95
C PHE A 60 -2.12 3.18 5.69
N THR A 61 -2.65 1.96 5.70
CA THR A 61 -2.04 0.80 6.36
C THR A 61 -1.73 -0.36 5.42
N GLY A 62 -2.38 -0.39 4.26
CA GLY A 62 -2.28 -1.49 3.32
C GLY A 62 -2.95 -2.79 3.80
N LEU A 63 -3.70 -2.80 4.90
CA LEU A 63 -4.37 -3.99 5.41
C LEU A 63 -5.43 -4.50 4.43
N ALA A 64 -5.50 -5.82 4.28
CA ALA A 64 -6.58 -6.45 3.54
C ALA A 64 -7.87 -6.46 4.38
N ILE A 65 -9.03 -6.55 3.75
CA ILE A 65 -10.33 -6.56 4.43
C ILE A 65 -10.40 -7.65 5.51
N SER A 66 -9.93 -8.87 5.22
CA SER A 66 -9.91 -9.97 6.19
C SER A 66 -9.07 -9.69 7.43
N ASP A 67 -7.99 -8.91 7.28
CA ASP A 67 -7.11 -8.56 8.39
C ASP A 67 -7.71 -7.41 9.22
N MET A 68 -8.45 -6.49 8.58
CA MET A 68 -9.20 -5.42 9.26
C MET A 68 -10.43 -5.94 10.00
N GLU A 69 -11.20 -6.87 9.40
CA GLU A 69 -12.35 -7.53 10.04
C GLU A 69 -11.97 -8.22 11.36
N ASN A 70 -10.72 -8.68 11.46
CA ASN A 70 -10.18 -9.36 12.63
C ASN A 70 -9.12 -8.54 13.38
N LEU A 71 -9.09 -7.22 13.17
CA LEU A 71 -8.18 -6.33 13.86
C LEU A 71 -8.73 -6.05 15.26
N LYS A 72 -7.96 -6.44 16.29
CA LYS A 72 -8.26 -6.20 17.69
C LYS A 72 -7.34 -5.13 18.26
N TYR A 73 -7.75 -4.45 19.31
CA TYR A 73 -6.92 -3.43 19.95
C TYR A 73 -5.58 -3.99 20.48
N LYS A 74 -5.53 -5.24 20.92
CA LYS A 74 -4.28 -5.89 21.34
C LYS A 74 -3.21 -6.02 20.23
N HIS A 75 -3.60 -5.90 18.98
CA HIS A 75 -2.65 -5.91 17.86
C HIS A 75 -2.01 -4.53 17.63
N ILE A 76 -2.51 -3.49 18.32
CA ILE A 76 -1.99 -2.14 18.26
C ILE A 76 -1.02 -1.98 19.44
N GLN A 77 0.24 -1.70 19.13
CA GLN A 77 1.31 -1.58 20.10
C GLN A 77 1.94 -0.20 19.97
N THR A 78 2.48 0.30 21.06
CA THR A 78 3.23 1.56 21.09
C THR A 78 4.69 1.25 21.40
N ALA A 79 5.60 1.74 20.56
CA ALA A 79 7.03 1.65 20.79
C ALA A 79 7.48 2.64 21.88
N ALA A 80 8.73 2.48 22.35
CA ALA A 80 9.29 3.34 23.40
C ALA A 80 9.40 4.82 23.00
N ASP A 81 9.47 5.11 21.70
CA ASP A 81 9.48 6.46 21.12
C ASP A 81 8.08 7.07 20.94
N GLY A 82 7.02 6.35 21.36
CA GLY A 82 5.63 6.77 21.22
C GLY A 82 4.99 6.44 19.85
N GLN A 83 5.74 5.90 18.88
CA GLN A 83 5.19 5.51 17.60
C GLN A 83 4.26 4.31 17.76
N MET A 84 3.04 4.43 17.27
CA MET A 84 2.09 3.33 17.22
C MET A 84 2.28 2.47 15.98
N TYR A 85 2.09 1.18 16.12
CA TYR A 85 2.17 0.23 15.01
C TYR A 85 1.20 -0.94 15.20
N ILE A 86 0.79 -1.53 14.08
CA ILE A 86 0.03 -2.78 14.09
C ILE A 86 1.00 -3.92 13.88
N ARG A 87 0.97 -4.91 14.79
CA ARG A 87 1.68 -6.18 14.65
C ARG A 87 0.67 -7.32 14.64
N LYS A 88 0.63 -8.06 13.56
CA LYS A 88 -0.33 -9.16 13.39
C LYS A 88 0.16 -10.16 12.35
N GLU A 89 -0.27 -11.40 12.50
CA GLU A 89 -0.14 -12.42 11.46
C GLU A 89 -1.26 -12.26 10.43
N ARG A 90 -0.92 -12.29 9.16
CA ARG A 90 -1.87 -12.17 8.06
C ARG A 90 -2.73 -13.44 7.96
N GLN A 91 -4.04 -13.27 7.89
CA GLN A 91 -4.97 -14.39 7.92
C GLN A 91 -4.80 -15.35 6.73
N LYS A 92 -4.50 -14.82 5.53
CA LYS A 92 -4.39 -15.61 4.30
C LYS A 92 -3.03 -16.32 4.16
N THR A 93 -1.93 -15.64 4.45
CA THR A 93 -0.57 -16.13 4.15
C THR A 93 0.20 -16.59 5.37
N LYS A 94 -0.32 -16.36 6.58
CA LYS A 94 0.33 -16.66 7.86
C LYS A 94 1.70 -15.97 8.02
N VAL A 95 1.93 -14.89 7.27
CA VAL A 95 3.12 -14.06 7.37
C VAL A 95 2.84 -12.93 8.36
N GLU A 96 3.74 -12.76 9.33
CA GLU A 96 3.69 -11.61 10.23
C GLU A 96 3.93 -10.32 9.45
N PHE A 97 3.11 -9.31 9.72
CA PHE A 97 3.31 -7.97 9.21
C PHE A 97 3.39 -6.95 10.35
N VAL A 98 4.15 -5.91 10.11
CA VAL A 98 4.30 -4.79 11.02
C VAL A 98 4.08 -3.50 10.23
N VAL A 99 3.09 -2.72 10.63
CA VAL A 99 2.73 -1.46 9.96
C VAL A 99 2.81 -0.32 10.96
N PRO A 100 3.81 0.57 10.86
CA PRO A 100 3.80 1.83 11.58
C PRO A 100 2.56 2.64 11.19
N LEU A 101 1.86 3.18 12.16
CA LEU A 101 0.63 3.90 11.91
C LEU A 101 0.92 5.33 11.44
N HIS A 102 0.23 5.70 10.37
CA HIS A 102 0.15 7.09 9.93
C HIS A 102 -0.85 7.84 10.85
N PRO A 103 -0.67 9.13 11.16
CA PRO A 103 -1.59 9.89 12.02
C PRO A 103 -3.06 9.79 11.64
N ILE A 104 -3.37 9.68 10.34
CA ILE A 104 -4.74 9.47 9.85
C ILE A 104 -5.31 8.13 10.32
N ALA A 105 -4.49 7.08 10.29
CA ALA A 105 -4.91 5.76 10.76
C ALA A 105 -5.08 5.73 12.29
N GLU A 106 -4.21 6.41 13.02
CA GLU A 106 -4.32 6.60 14.49
C GLU A 106 -5.60 7.34 14.86
N ALA A 107 -5.94 8.41 14.14
CA ALA A 107 -7.18 9.17 14.36
C ALA A 107 -8.43 8.31 14.15
N ILE A 108 -8.42 7.42 13.14
CA ILE A 108 -9.54 6.49 12.89
C ILE A 108 -9.66 5.49 14.05
N ILE A 109 -8.55 4.90 14.51
CA ILE A 109 -8.54 3.98 15.66
C ILE A 109 -9.08 4.67 16.91
N SER A 110 -8.59 5.89 17.20
CA SER A 110 -9.04 6.68 18.34
C SER A 110 -10.54 7.02 18.25
N HIS A 111 -11.03 7.33 17.06
CA HIS A 111 -12.46 7.56 16.84
C HIS A 111 -13.28 6.30 17.12
N CYS A 112 -12.87 5.14 16.62
CA CYS A 112 -13.53 3.86 16.88
C CYS A 112 -13.52 3.52 18.39
N TRP A 113 -12.38 3.72 19.06
CA TRP A 113 -12.24 3.51 20.49
C TRP A 113 -13.23 4.37 21.30
N ASN A 114 -13.29 5.67 21.01
CA ASN A 114 -14.17 6.60 21.71
C ASN A 114 -15.65 6.31 21.43
N ALA A 115 -15.99 5.86 20.21
CA ALA A 115 -17.36 5.48 19.88
C ALA A 115 -17.81 4.23 20.65
N GLN A 116 -16.93 3.24 20.81
CA GLN A 116 -17.20 2.03 21.59
C GLN A 116 -17.25 2.33 23.09
N ALA A 117 -16.35 3.16 23.62
CA ALA A 117 -16.32 3.53 25.03
C ALA A 117 -17.59 4.24 25.51
N ARG A 118 -18.30 4.95 24.62
CA ARG A 118 -19.59 5.59 24.94
C ARG A 118 -20.75 4.61 25.08
N ASN A 119 -20.62 3.44 24.44
CA ASN A 119 -21.68 2.42 24.43
C ASN A 119 -21.49 1.37 25.53
N GLU A 120 -20.34 1.33 26.20
CA GLU A 120 -19.94 0.27 27.12
C GLU A 120 -19.40 0.87 28.44
N GLU A 121 -20.29 1.26 29.33
CA GLU A 121 -19.93 1.88 30.64
C GLU A 121 -19.21 0.94 31.63
N GLN A 122 -19.03 -0.37 31.34
CA GLN A 122 -18.59 -1.37 32.32
C GLN A 122 -17.52 -2.38 31.87
N GLN A 123 -16.80 -2.18 30.76
CA GLN A 123 -15.79 -3.15 30.34
C GLN A 123 -14.42 -2.91 30.99
N THR A 124 -13.78 -4.01 31.48
CA THR A 124 -12.42 -3.97 32.02
C THR A 124 -11.38 -3.75 30.90
N VAL A 125 -10.21 -3.20 31.25
CA VAL A 125 -9.13 -2.88 30.29
C VAL A 125 -8.66 -4.11 29.52
N ASN A 126 -8.68 -5.30 30.12
CA ASN A 126 -8.28 -6.57 29.49
C ASN A 126 -9.31 -7.06 28.46
N GLU A 127 -10.60 -6.87 28.72
CA GLU A 127 -11.68 -7.20 27.78
C GLU A 127 -11.65 -6.31 26.54
N LYS A 128 -11.30 -5.02 26.71
CA LYS A 128 -11.12 -4.07 25.61
C LYS A 128 -9.99 -4.45 24.64
N GLY A 129 -8.90 -5.08 25.13
CA GLY A 129 -7.82 -5.54 24.28
C GLY A 129 -8.24 -6.57 23.24
N ASP A 130 -9.20 -7.43 23.57
CA ASP A 130 -9.74 -8.45 22.67
C ASP A 130 -10.90 -7.96 21.79
N SER A 131 -11.39 -6.75 22.03
CA SER A 131 -12.44 -6.14 21.21
C SER A 131 -11.93 -5.80 19.80
N LEU A 132 -12.83 -5.92 18.81
CA LEU A 132 -12.55 -5.55 17.43
C LEU A 132 -12.49 -4.03 17.29
N VAL A 133 -11.56 -3.52 16.48
CA VAL A 133 -11.42 -2.09 16.20
C VAL A 133 -12.61 -1.58 15.39
N PHE A 134 -13.06 -2.35 14.39
CA PHE A 134 -14.16 -1.97 13.51
C PHE A 134 -15.43 -2.72 13.87
N GLN A 135 -16.42 -2.01 14.40
CA GLN A 135 -17.73 -2.51 14.78
C GLN A 135 -18.83 -1.56 14.29
N PRO A 136 -20.05 -2.04 14.01
CA PRO A 136 -20.50 -3.44 13.97
C PRO A 136 -19.91 -4.21 12.79
N HIS A 137 -19.86 -5.53 12.91
CA HIS A 137 -19.39 -6.39 11.80
C HIS A 137 -20.47 -6.48 10.73
N CYS A 138 -20.16 -5.98 9.52
CA CYS A 138 -21.02 -6.06 8.35
C CYS A 138 -20.53 -7.14 7.38
N SER A 139 -21.45 -7.79 6.68
CA SER A 139 -21.05 -8.75 5.63
C SER A 139 -20.29 -8.06 4.49
N ARG A 140 -19.40 -8.77 3.82
CA ARG A 140 -18.62 -8.21 2.69
C ARG A 140 -19.48 -7.70 1.55
N SER A 141 -20.67 -8.30 1.35
CA SER A 141 -21.64 -7.81 0.36
C SER A 141 -22.18 -6.43 0.73
N VAL A 142 -22.57 -6.25 1.99
CA VAL A 142 -23.04 -4.96 2.53
C VAL A 142 -21.93 -3.92 2.46
N MET A 143 -20.71 -4.27 2.88
CA MET A 143 -19.54 -3.38 2.77
C MET A 143 -19.28 -2.95 1.33
N GLY A 144 -19.41 -3.86 0.35
CA GLY A 144 -19.26 -3.54 -1.06
C GLY A 144 -20.34 -2.58 -1.59
N LYS A 145 -21.59 -2.73 -1.15
CA LYS A 145 -22.69 -1.80 -1.46
C LYS A 145 -22.42 -0.42 -0.87
N ASN A 146 -22.02 -0.36 0.41
CA ASN A 146 -21.70 0.88 1.10
C ASN A 146 -20.52 1.62 0.47
N LEU A 147 -19.46 0.91 0.05
CA LEU A 147 -18.37 1.52 -0.73
C LEU A 147 -18.84 2.10 -2.06
N SER A 148 -19.83 1.49 -2.71
CA SER A 148 -20.43 2.05 -3.94
C SER A 148 -21.17 3.36 -3.64
N ILE A 149 -21.90 3.44 -2.53
CA ILE A 149 -22.57 4.67 -2.06
C ILE A 149 -21.53 5.75 -1.77
N VAL A 150 -20.49 5.43 -1.01
CA VAL A 150 -19.38 6.33 -0.69
C VAL A 150 -18.70 6.86 -1.97
N GLY A 151 -18.38 5.98 -2.92
CA GLY A 151 -17.76 6.37 -4.18
C GLY A 151 -18.61 7.35 -4.99
N LYS A 152 -19.91 7.11 -5.07
CA LYS A 152 -20.86 8.02 -5.75
C LYS A 152 -20.95 9.37 -5.04
N ALA A 153 -21.08 9.37 -3.71
CA ALA A 153 -21.15 10.61 -2.92
C ALA A 153 -19.88 11.47 -3.06
N CYS A 154 -18.70 10.84 -3.16
CA CYS A 154 -17.43 11.54 -3.37
C CYS A 154 -17.13 11.89 -4.83
N GLY A 155 -17.99 11.52 -5.79
CA GLY A 155 -17.77 11.75 -7.21
C GLY A 155 -16.57 10.98 -7.78
N ILE A 156 -16.27 9.80 -7.23
CA ILE A 156 -15.18 8.94 -7.68
C ILE A 156 -15.71 8.01 -8.77
N ARG A 157 -15.15 8.11 -9.98
CA ARG A 157 -15.63 7.34 -11.14
C ARG A 157 -15.33 5.85 -11.06
N GLN A 158 -14.18 5.49 -10.49
CA GLN A 158 -13.80 4.09 -10.37
C GLN A 158 -14.54 3.39 -9.22
N ARG A 159 -14.82 2.11 -9.40
CA ARG A 159 -15.44 1.29 -8.35
C ARG A 159 -14.48 1.15 -7.17
N LEU A 160 -14.91 1.59 -5.99
CA LEU A 160 -14.16 1.39 -4.75
C LEU A 160 -14.24 -0.06 -4.30
N SER A 161 -13.12 -0.58 -3.86
CA SER A 161 -12.99 -1.87 -3.18
C SER A 161 -11.79 -1.83 -2.25
N TYR A 162 -11.75 -2.65 -1.20
CA TYR A 162 -10.60 -2.69 -0.30
C TYR A 162 -9.31 -3.15 -1.01
N HIS A 163 -9.43 -3.81 -2.15
CA HIS A 163 -8.28 -4.11 -3.00
C HIS A 163 -7.70 -2.84 -3.64
N VAL A 164 -8.57 -1.95 -4.12
CA VAL A 164 -8.17 -0.61 -4.61
C VAL A 164 -7.51 0.20 -3.50
N ALA A 165 -8.06 0.19 -2.28
CA ALA A 165 -7.45 0.87 -1.14
C ALA A 165 -6.04 0.36 -0.85
N ARG A 166 -5.85 -0.96 -0.84
CA ARG A 166 -4.56 -1.59 -0.64
C ARG A 166 -3.57 -1.30 -1.78
N HIS A 167 -4.04 -1.26 -3.03
CA HIS A 167 -3.22 -0.82 -4.17
C HIS A 167 -2.82 0.65 -4.02
N THR A 168 -3.72 1.48 -3.54
CA THR A 168 -3.45 2.89 -3.24
C THR A 168 -2.32 3.02 -2.22
N PHE A 169 -2.35 2.25 -1.12
CA PHE A 169 -1.25 2.21 -0.15
C PHE A 169 0.08 1.85 -0.81
N GLY A 170 0.12 0.73 -1.58
CA GLY A 170 1.34 0.27 -2.23
C GLY A 170 1.93 1.31 -3.19
N THR A 171 1.07 1.92 -4.03
CA THR A 171 1.48 2.93 -5.01
C THR A 171 1.93 4.22 -4.33
N MET A 172 1.21 4.70 -3.31
CA MET A 172 1.58 5.90 -2.56
C MET A 172 2.91 5.71 -1.82
N SER A 173 3.07 4.58 -1.13
CA SER A 173 4.29 4.26 -0.38
C SER A 173 5.51 4.20 -1.30
N LEU A 174 5.37 3.53 -2.46
CA LEU A 174 6.44 3.45 -3.44
C LEU A 174 6.76 4.84 -4.03
N SER A 175 5.73 5.65 -4.31
CA SER A 175 5.91 7.03 -4.78
C SER A 175 6.56 7.94 -3.74
N ALA A 176 6.35 7.67 -2.46
CA ALA A 176 7.04 8.37 -1.36
C ALA A 176 8.49 7.90 -1.15
N GLY A 177 8.97 6.91 -1.91
CA GLY A 177 10.34 6.40 -1.83
C GLY A 177 10.55 5.31 -0.79
N ILE A 178 9.48 4.71 -0.25
CA ILE A 178 9.61 3.55 0.65
C ILE A 178 10.10 2.35 -0.17
N PRO A 179 11.14 1.61 0.30
CA PRO A 179 11.63 0.42 -0.37
C PRO A 179 10.55 -0.64 -0.56
N ILE A 180 10.58 -1.33 -1.70
CA ILE A 180 9.56 -2.33 -2.06
C ILE A 180 9.51 -3.49 -1.07
N GLU A 181 10.64 -3.86 -0.47
CA GLU A 181 10.77 -4.90 0.55
C GLU A 181 10.02 -4.50 1.83
N SER A 182 10.14 -3.23 2.24
CA SER A 182 9.42 -2.68 3.39
C SER A 182 7.92 -2.67 3.13
N ILE A 183 7.50 -2.27 1.92
CA ILE A 183 6.09 -2.30 1.51
C ILE A 183 5.57 -3.75 1.53
N ALA A 184 6.33 -4.71 1.00
CA ALA A 184 5.97 -6.12 1.00
C ALA A 184 5.76 -6.64 2.44
N LYS A 185 6.66 -6.29 3.36
CA LYS A 185 6.58 -6.65 4.78
C LYS A 185 5.38 -6.01 5.47
N MET A 186 5.14 -4.71 5.27
CA MET A 186 3.95 -4.02 5.79
C MET A 186 2.65 -4.63 5.26
N MET A 187 2.61 -5.02 4.01
CA MET A 187 1.44 -5.67 3.40
C MET A 187 1.33 -7.17 3.73
N GLY A 188 2.30 -7.79 4.38
CA GLY A 188 2.33 -9.22 4.67
C GLY A 188 2.32 -10.08 3.41
N HIS A 189 3.04 -9.66 2.37
CA HIS A 189 3.21 -10.47 1.17
C HIS A 189 4.24 -11.58 1.43
N ALA A 190 3.90 -12.81 1.03
CA ALA A 190 4.81 -13.94 1.14
C ALA A 190 5.96 -13.85 0.10
N SER A 191 5.78 -13.09 -0.97
CA SER A 191 6.77 -12.87 -2.02
C SER A 191 6.75 -11.41 -2.46
N ILE A 192 7.93 -10.85 -2.72
CA ILE A 192 8.13 -9.51 -3.27
C ILE A 192 7.44 -9.36 -4.64
N SER A 193 7.35 -10.43 -5.43
CA SER A 193 6.66 -10.40 -6.73
C SER A 193 5.21 -9.93 -6.65
N SER A 194 4.53 -10.17 -5.52
CA SER A 194 3.19 -9.61 -5.27
C SER A 194 3.19 -8.08 -5.07
N THR A 195 4.34 -7.49 -4.78
CA THR A 195 4.52 -6.05 -4.58
C THR A 195 5.12 -5.38 -5.82
N GLN A 196 5.81 -6.15 -6.66
CA GLN A 196 6.38 -5.66 -7.93
C GLN A 196 5.34 -5.11 -8.90
N VAL A 197 4.09 -5.50 -8.74
CA VAL A 197 2.96 -4.91 -9.51
C VAL A 197 2.85 -3.40 -9.32
N TYR A 198 3.34 -2.84 -8.20
CA TYR A 198 3.39 -1.39 -7.96
C TYR A 198 4.62 -0.73 -8.58
N ALA A 199 5.61 -1.51 -8.94
CA ALA A 199 6.89 -1.07 -9.50
C ALA A 199 6.84 -0.88 -11.03
N GLN A 200 5.66 -0.69 -11.63
CA GLN A 200 5.58 -0.16 -12.98
C GLN A 200 6.15 1.27 -12.95
N VAL A 201 7.48 1.30 -12.98
CA VAL A 201 8.27 2.52 -12.93
C VAL A 201 8.01 3.26 -14.23
N THR A 202 7.28 4.37 -14.16
CA THR A 202 7.16 5.28 -15.29
C THR A 202 8.50 6.00 -15.49
N ASP A 203 8.87 6.33 -16.73
CA ASP A 203 10.08 7.12 -17.05
C ASP A 203 10.17 8.39 -16.20
N ARG A 204 9.03 8.98 -15.90
CA ARG A 204 8.90 10.11 -14.98
C ARG A 204 9.45 9.82 -13.58
N LYS A 205 9.17 8.64 -13.01
CA LYS A 205 9.67 8.29 -11.67
C LYS A 205 11.17 8.03 -11.69
N ILE A 206 11.69 7.42 -12.76
CA ILE A 206 13.14 7.24 -12.96
C ILE A 206 13.83 8.60 -12.95
N SER A 207 13.28 9.58 -13.68
CA SER A 207 13.77 10.95 -13.73
C SER A 207 13.73 11.61 -12.35
N GLU A 208 12.59 11.55 -11.66
CA GLU A 208 12.42 12.13 -10.32
C GLU A 208 13.37 11.52 -9.27
N ASP A 209 13.62 10.21 -9.33
CA ASP A 209 14.54 9.53 -8.42
C ASP A 209 16.01 9.90 -8.72
N MET A 210 16.36 10.07 -9.99
CA MET A 210 17.67 10.57 -10.40
C MET A 210 17.87 12.03 -9.96
N ASP A 211 16.87 12.89 -10.12
CA ASP A 211 16.92 14.28 -9.69
C ASP A 211 17.11 14.39 -8.16
N ARG A 212 16.44 13.54 -7.39
CA ARG A 212 16.63 13.43 -5.93
C ARG A 212 18.05 13.00 -5.56
N LEU A 213 18.62 12.06 -6.31
CA LEU A 213 20.00 11.61 -6.11
C LEU A 213 20.98 12.77 -6.38
N ILE A 214 20.83 13.45 -7.50
CA ILE A 214 21.65 14.61 -7.88
C ILE A 214 21.55 15.72 -6.82
N ALA A 215 20.34 16.00 -6.33
CA ALA A 215 20.12 17.00 -5.29
C ALA A 215 20.84 16.65 -3.97
N LYS A 216 20.84 15.37 -3.58
CA LYS A 216 21.59 14.87 -2.40
C LYS A 216 23.10 15.05 -2.54
N TYR A 217 23.65 14.81 -3.72
CA TYR A 217 25.08 15.03 -3.98
C TYR A 217 25.43 16.53 -3.93
N LYS A 218 24.62 17.38 -4.59
CA LYS A 218 24.83 18.83 -4.56
C LYS A 218 24.70 19.44 -3.14
N ALA A 219 23.85 18.88 -2.28
CA ALA A 219 23.73 19.29 -0.88
C ALA A 219 24.95 18.87 -0.05
N LYS A 220 25.54 17.70 -0.31
CA LYS A 220 26.78 17.24 0.31
C LYS A 220 27.98 18.11 -0.06
N ASP A 221 28.12 18.49 -1.33
CA ASP A 221 29.21 19.34 -1.80
C ASP A 221 29.16 20.75 -1.18
N LYS A 222 27.96 21.32 -0.97
CA LYS A 222 27.80 22.62 -0.30
C LYS A 222 28.19 22.58 1.17
N ASN A 223 28.02 21.43 1.87
CA ASN A 223 28.45 21.28 3.25
C ASN A 223 29.96 20.99 3.38
N THR A 224 30.60 20.52 2.32
CA THR A 224 32.04 20.24 2.30
C THR A 224 32.86 21.49 1.94
N THR A 225 32.29 22.47 1.25
CA THR A 225 32.97 23.74 0.91
C THR A 225 33.07 24.73 2.07
N ASN A 226 32.36 24.48 3.21
CA ASN A 226 32.51 25.28 4.44
C ASN A 226 33.57 24.72 5.42
N ALA A 227 34.18 23.58 5.13
CA ALA A 227 35.32 23.05 5.87
C ALA A 227 36.56 23.17 4.97
N LYS A 228 37.36 24.18 5.28
CA LYS A 228 38.63 24.59 4.68
C LYS A 228 39.46 23.50 3.98
N THR A 229 39.90 23.87 2.76
CA THR A 229 41.25 23.68 2.15
C THR A 229 41.75 22.26 1.86
N ASN A 230 42.16 22.15 0.59
CA ASN A 230 43.10 21.18 0.03
C ASN A 230 42.57 19.77 -0.23
N THR A 231 42.02 19.55 -1.41
CA THR A 231 42.45 18.35 -2.15
C THR A 231 42.12 18.51 -3.65
N LYS A 232 43.10 18.19 -4.44
CA LYS A 232 43.21 18.17 -5.89
C LYS A 232 41.94 17.71 -6.61
N THR A 233 41.50 18.54 -7.53
CA THR A 233 40.60 18.22 -8.63
C THR A 233 41.16 17.05 -9.41
N ILE A 234 40.46 15.94 -9.44
CA ILE A 234 40.76 14.85 -10.42
C ILE A 234 39.98 15.23 -11.68
N PRO A 235 40.67 15.56 -12.79
CA PRO A 235 39.99 15.82 -14.05
C PRO A 235 39.47 14.50 -14.61
N LEU A 236 38.18 14.41 -14.84
CA LEU A 236 37.59 13.39 -15.71
C LEU A 236 38.09 13.65 -17.13
N VAL A 237 39.10 12.88 -17.54
CA VAL A 237 39.57 12.84 -18.93
C VAL A 237 38.47 12.14 -19.74
N VAL A 238 37.64 12.89 -20.39
CA VAL A 238 36.81 12.39 -21.49
C VAL A 238 37.75 12.31 -22.71
N ASN A 239 38.25 11.12 -23.01
CA ASN A 239 38.94 10.84 -24.25
C ASN A 239 37.95 10.95 -25.42
N SER A 240 37.94 12.11 -26.05
CA SER A 240 37.40 12.29 -27.39
C SER A 240 38.54 12.13 -28.38
N ASN A 241 38.79 10.89 -28.83
CA ASN A 241 39.52 10.62 -30.09
C ASN A 241 39.35 9.13 -30.38
N ASP A 242 38.52 8.85 -31.37
CA ASP A 242 38.78 7.86 -32.43
C ASP A 242 37.59 7.89 -33.39
N ARG A 243 37.60 8.92 -34.23
CA ARG A 243 37.06 8.81 -35.59
C ARG A 243 38.17 9.23 -36.52
N LYS A 244 38.87 8.27 -37.09
CA LYS A 244 39.59 8.45 -38.37
C LYS A 244 38.96 7.53 -39.36
N GLU A 245 38.55 8.18 -40.43
CA GLU A 245 38.17 7.65 -41.72
C GLU A 245 39.23 6.67 -42.24
N GLU A 246 38.80 5.59 -42.87
CA GLU A 246 39.50 4.95 -43.97
C GLU A 246 38.53 4.77 -45.11
N THR A 247 38.65 5.69 -46.09
CA THR A 247 38.30 5.51 -47.48
C THR A 247 39.42 4.70 -48.15
N VAL A 248 39.07 3.60 -48.77
CA VAL A 248 39.44 3.18 -50.16
C VAL A 248 38.49 2.04 -50.55
#